data_644131f49d6275f28a03ceb6f7c3dc17
#
_entry.id   644131f49d6275f28a03ceb6f7c3dc17
#
_cell.length_a   1.000
_cell.length_b   1.000
_cell.length_c   1.000
_cell.angle_alpha   90.00
_cell.angle_beta   90.00
_cell.angle_gamma   90.00
#
_symmetry.space_group_name_H-M   'P 1'
#
loop_
_entity.id
_entity.type
_entity.pdbx_description
1 polymer ?
#
loop_
_entity_poly.entity_id
_entity_poly.type
_entity_poly.pdbx_seq_one_letter_code
_entity_poly.pdbx_strand_id
1 'polypeptide(L)'
;MKATLISKENNRAKFTMDFTAEEFEAAVVKAYQDSKDKFNIDGFRKGKAPRSIIEKHFGEGVFFEDAINNLFQTAYPEALNELDLEVIDSPQADFSEIGKGKPLTVTIDVAVYPVVEVKDYKGIEVEQVDPEVTEEDVDRDIEAMRKRNSRMVVADRPVENGDTVILDYAGFVGDEQFQGGTAENQELKIGSGMFIPGFEEQLIGVKAGESKDVVVTFPEEYQAKELAGKEATFKCTVHEVKFEELPELDDEFAKDVSEFDTLAELRDDARARILESVKLQCENEAKDKVIAQIYENNKIEAPATMVADEMDRMIQELEQQMRYQGLNIQQYLQFTGSTLDDFRNEIKPEAEKRVSTRIVLRSIGDVENVEVTDEDLDKELQRMSEAYNTDPENIKKMLGEENLAFFRKDIALTKVMDMLYNEAKITLVKAKDLEAKNAEEKSEEGKDK
;
A
#
# COMPACT_ATOMS: atom_id res chain seq x y z
N MET A 1 -14.30 -15.39 37.93
CA MET A 1 -13.72 -16.20 36.87
C MET A 1 -12.26 -16.51 37.18
N LYS A 2 -11.72 -17.67 36.77
CA LYS A 2 -10.31 -18.04 36.92
C LYS A 2 -9.79 -18.52 35.56
N ALA A 3 -8.75 -17.89 35.07
CA ALA A 3 -8.05 -18.35 33.88
C ALA A 3 -6.89 -19.28 34.26
N THR A 4 -6.68 -20.35 33.50
CA THR A 4 -5.58 -21.29 33.75
C THR A 4 -4.97 -21.74 32.41
N LEU A 5 -3.69 -21.43 32.21
CA LEU A 5 -2.94 -21.86 31.02
C LEU A 5 -2.68 -23.37 31.09
N ILE A 6 -3.03 -24.10 30.05
CA ILE A 6 -2.79 -25.55 29.91
C ILE A 6 -1.48 -25.79 29.15
N SER A 7 -1.33 -25.15 27.99
CA SER A 7 -0.12 -25.28 27.14
C SER A 7 0.08 -24.03 26.29
N LYS A 8 1.34 -23.74 25.95
CA LYS A 8 1.74 -22.71 24.97
C LYS A 8 2.82 -23.32 24.09
N GLU A 9 2.44 -23.90 22.98
CA GLU A 9 3.33 -24.62 22.06
C GLU A 9 2.93 -24.33 20.63
N ASN A 10 3.91 -24.34 19.71
CA ASN A 10 3.69 -24.14 18.27
C ASN A 10 2.86 -22.89 17.91
N ASN A 11 3.14 -21.77 18.60
CA ASN A 11 2.43 -20.49 18.44
C ASN A 11 0.92 -20.59 18.72
N ARG A 12 0.50 -21.57 19.54
CA ARG A 12 -0.86 -21.71 20.04
C ARG A 12 -0.87 -21.77 21.55
N ALA A 13 -1.85 -21.11 22.15
CA ALA A 13 -2.11 -21.20 23.58
C ALA A 13 -3.43 -21.92 23.81
N LYS A 14 -3.41 -22.89 24.72
CA LYS A 14 -4.60 -23.56 25.21
C LYS A 14 -4.78 -23.25 26.68
N PHE A 15 -5.92 -22.70 27.04
CA PHE A 15 -6.23 -22.32 28.42
C PHE A 15 -7.70 -22.55 28.75
N THR A 16 -8.04 -22.60 30.04
CA THR A 16 -9.42 -22.68 30.48
C THR A 16 -9.85 -21.40 31.19
N MET A 17 -11.11 -21.08 31.03
CA MET A 17 -11.83 -20.12 31.83
C MET A 17 -12.88 -20.87 32.66
N ASP A 18 -12.71 -20.87 33.98
CA ASP A 18 -13.59 -21.56 34.91
C ASP A 18 -14.54 -20.57 35.57
N PHE A 19 -15.84 -20.82 35.42
CA PHE A 19 -16.91 -20.06 36.03
C PHE A 19 -17.61 -20.93 37.07
N THR A 20 -17.83 -20.38 38.24
CA THR A 20 -18.61 -21.05 39.26
C THR A 20 -20.09 -21.19 38.86
N ALA A 21 -20.81 -22.12 39.47
CA ALA A 21 -22.25 -22.27 39.20
C ALA A 21 -23.03 -20.98 39.51
N GLU A 22 -22.58 -20.17 40.46
CA GLU A 22 -23.21 -18.90 40.80
C GLU A 22 -22.99 -17.85 39.75
N GLU A 23 -21.74 -17.74 39.20
CA GLU A 23 -21.40 -16.82 38.12
C GLU A 23 -22.16 -17.15 36.85
N PHE A 24 -22.26 -18.44 36.49
CA PHE A 24 -23.02 -18.89 35.32
C PHE A 24 -24.50 -18.61 35.48
N GLU A 25 -25.10 -18.90 36.67
CA GLU A 25 -26.50 -18.63 36.94
C GLU A 25 -26.81 -17.12 36.88
N ALA A 26 -25.91 -16.27 37.38
CA ALA A 26 -26.04 -14.81 37.26
C ALA A 26 -26.08 -14.35 35.80
N ALA A 27 -25.23 -14.94 34.95
CA ALA A 27 -25.22 -14.66 33.50
C ALA A 27 -26.51 -15.12 32.81
N VAL A 28 -27.05 -16.30 33.21
CA VAL A 28 -28.33 -16.80 32.68
C VAL A 28 -29.50 -15.90 33.12
N VAL A 29 -29.48 -15.35 34.34
CA VAL A 29 -30.47 -14.37 34.80
C VAL A 29 -30.39 -13.08 33.97
N LYS A 30 -29.17 -12.61 33.69
CA LYS A 30 -28.96 -11.44 32.83
C LYS A 30 -29.47 -11.70 31.42
N ALA A 31 -29.09 -12.82 30.79
CA ALA A 31 -29.56 -13.22 29.47
C ALA A 31 -31.10 -13.27 29.38
N TYR A 32 -31.76 -13.82 30.41
CA TYR A 32 -33.22 -13.74 30.51
C TYR A 32 -33.72 -12.31 30.54
N GLN A 33 -33.12 -11.42 31.33
CA GLN A 33 -33.56 -10.02 31.43
C GLN A 33 -33.44 -9.30 30.10
N ASP A 34 -32.38 -9.55 29.35
CA ASP A 34 -32.07 -8.92 28.07
C ASP A 34 -32.92 -9.49 26.91
N SER A 35 -33.32 -10.76 26.98
CA SER A 35 -34.01 -11.45 25.90
C SER A 35 -35.49 -11.77 26.15
N LYS A 36 -36.02 -11.57 27.38
CA LYS A 36 -37.43 -11.91 27.74
C LYS A 36 -38.48 -11.30 26.83
N ASP A 37 -38.21 -10.14 26.24
CA ASP A 37 -39.12 -9.47 25.29
C ASP A 37 -39.19 -10.13 23.91
N LYS A 38 -38.28 -11.06 23.62
CA LYS A 38 -38.29 -11.85 22.37
C LYS A 38 -39.31 -13.00 22.44
N PHE A 39 -39.69 -13.44 23.64
CA PHE A 39 -40.57 -14.59 23.85
C PHE A 39 -42.03 -14.21 23.95
N ASN A 40 -42.87 -14.87 23.14
CA ASN A 40 -44.32 -14.75 23.23
C ASN A 40 -44.89 -16.04 23.83
N ILE A 41 -45.53 -15.93 25.00
CA ILE A 41 -46.12 -17.07 25.75
C ILE A 41 -47.57 -16.80 26.00
N ASP A 42 -48.43 -17.74 25.67
CA ASP A 42 -49.86 -17.64 25.91
C ASP A 42 -50.18 -17.43 27.40
N GLY A 43 -50.99 -16.45 27.67
CA GLY A 43 -51.37 -16.05 29.04
C GLY A 43 -50.47 -15.00 29.70
N PHE A 44 -49.38 -14.59 29.03
CA PHE A 44 -48.51 -13.52 29.55
C PHE A 44 -48.38 -12.37 28.51
N ARG A 45 -48.35 -11.16 29.01
CA ARG A 45 -48.00 -9.99 28.19
C ARG A 45 -46.50 -10.12 27.79
N LYS A 46 -46.17 -9.77 26.59
CA LYS A 46 -44.80 -9.77 26.03
C LYS A 46 -43.78 -9.17 27.04
N GLY A 47 -42.71 -9.90 27.32
CA GLY A 47 -41.67 -9.52 28.28
C GLY A 47 -42.05 -9.63 29.76
N LYS A 48 -43.22 -10.20 30.11
CA LYS A 48 -43.66 -10.38 31.47
C LYS A 48 -43.76 -11.85 31.93
N ALA A 49 -43.46 -12.78 31.06
CA ALA A 49 -43.39 -14.18 31.38
C ALA A 49 -42.20 -14.45 32.33
N PRO A 50 -42.41 -15.13 33.49
CA PRO A 50 -41.29 -15.51 34.35
C PRO A 50 -40.33 -16.47 33.66
N ARG A 51 -39.02 -16.43 34.02
CA ARG A 51 -37.99 -17.28 33.50
C ARG A 51 -38.36 -18.75 33.48
N SER A 52 -38.88 -19.26 34.60
CA SER A 52 -39.28 -20.67 34.75
C SER A 52 -40.37 -21.13 33.77
N ILE A 53 -41.24 -20.22 33.35
CA ILE A 53 -42.27 -20.50 32.35
C ILE A 53 -41.67 -20.57 30.95
N ILE A 54 -40.72 -19.65 30.63
CA ILE A 54 -40.01 -19.67 29.33
C ILE A 54 -39.17 -20.94 29.23
N GLU A 55 -38.39 -21.28 30.27
CA GLU A 55 -37.60 -22.51 30.36
C GLU A 55 -38.42 -23.75 30.18
N LYS A 56 -39.66 -23.77 30.73
CA LYS A 56 -40.57 -24.91 30.62
C LYS A 56 -41.11 -25.08 29.18
N HIS A 57 -41.27 -23.99 28.44
CA HIS A 57 -41.81 -24.03 27.08
C HIS A 57 -40.72 -24.29 26.01
N PHE A 58 -39.53 -23.71 26.18
CA PHE A 58 -38.46 -23.70 25.22
C PHE A 58 -37.24 -24.55 25.62
N GLY A 59 -37.29 -25.14 26.83
CA GLY A 59 -36.18 -25.92 27.37
C GLY A 59 -35.33 -25.14 28.36
N GLU A 60 -34.70 -25.85 29.31
CA GLU A 60 -33.87 -25.23 30.38
C GLU A 60 -32.67 -24.46 29.80
N GLY A 61 -32.18 -24.86 28.64
CA GLY A 61 -30.99 -24.24 27.98
C GLY A 61 -31.29 -23.00 27.13
N VAL A 62 -32.54 -22.51 27.07
CA VAL A 62 -32.94 -21.43 26.15
C VAL A 62 -32.15 -20.13 26.32
N PHE A 63 -31.56 -19.89 27.49
CA PHE A 63 -30.77 -18.70 27.82
C PHE A 63 -29.26 -18.98 27.89
N PHE A 64 -28.84 -20.25 27.71
CA PHE A 64 -27.44 -20.64 27.94
C PHE A 64 -26.50 -20.02 26.88
N GLU A 65 -26.91 -20.01 25.62
CA GLU A 65 -26.14 -19.42 24.53
C GLU A 65 -25.91 -17.91 24.77
N ASP A 66 -26.96 -17.16 25.04
CA ASP A 66 -26.86 -15.73 25.34
C ASP A 66 -26.01 -15.48 26.60
N ALA A 67 -26.13 -16.33 27.62
CA ALA A 67 -25.36 -16.23 28.88
C ALA A 67 -23.87 -16.49 28.63
N ILE A 68 -23.54 -17.50 27.85
CA ILE A 68 -22.15 -17.85 27.49
C ILE A 68 -21.54 -16.72 26.66
N ASN A 69 -22.25 -16.21 25.66
CA ASN A 69 -21.78 -15.08 24.86
C ASN A 69 -21.49 -13.83 25.70
N ASN A 70 -22.38 -13.50 26.65
CA ASN A 70 -22.18 -12.39 27.56
C ASN A 70 -20.99 -12.58 28.49
N LEU A 71 -20.79 -13.80 29.03
CA LEU A 71 -19.60 -14.13 29.84
C LEU A 71 -18.33 -14.06 29.01
N PHE A 72 -18.36 -14.61 27.81
CA PHE A 72 -17.20 -14.64 26.93
C PHE A 72 -16.70 -13.23 26.56
N GLN A 73 -17.61 -12.33 26.19
CA GLN A 73 -17.26 -10.95 25.84
C GLN A 73 -16.52 -10.19 26.95
N THR A 74 -16.83 -10.48 28.20
CA THR A 74 -16.19 -9.81 29.35
C THR A 74 -14.98 -10.56 29.87
N ALA A 75 -15.09 -11.88 29.99
CA ALA A 75 -14.06 -12.72 30.61
C ALA A 75 -12.88 -13.06 29.69
N TYR A 76 -13.10 -13.13 28.37
CA TYR A 76 -12.02 -13.46 27.44
C TYR A 76 -10.92 -12.40 27.40
N PRO A 77 -11.19 -11.09 27.26
CA PRO A 77 -10.15 -10.07 27.35
C PRO A 77 -9.43 -10.04 28.71
N GLU A 78 -10.17 -10.26 29.81
CA GLU A 78 -9.58 -10.32 31.15
C GLU A 78 -8.63 -11.53 31.28
N ALA A 79 -9.02 -12.70 30.76
CA ALA A 79 -8.19 -13.90 30.74
C ALA A 79 -6.92 -13.72 29.92
N LEU A 80 -7.00 -13.06 28.76
CA LEU A 80 -5.83 -12.77 27.92
C LEU A 80 -4.84 -11.85 28.65
N ASN A 81 -5.34 -10.82 29.33
CA ASN A 81 -4.51 -9.91 30.12
C ASN A 81 -3.86 -10.62 31.34
N GLU A 82 -4.63 -11.49 32.05
CA GLU A 82 -4.11 -12.25 33.19
C GLU A 82 -3.00 -13.23 32.79
N LEU A 83 -3.13 -13.84 31.58
CA LEU A 83 -2.19 -14.82 31.06
C LEU A 83 -1.08 -14.23 30.19
N ASP A 84 -1.08 -12.92 29.98
CA ASP A 84 -0.14 -12.19 29.11
C ASP A 84 -0.06 -12.83 27.71
N LEU A 85 -1.23 -13.00 27.07
CA LEU A 85 -1.36 -13.60 25.77
C LEU A 85 -1.79 -12.56 24.72
N GLU A 86 -0.97 -12.37 23.71
CA GLU A 86 -1.32 -11.60 22.52
C GLU A 86 -1.83 -12.54 21.43
N VAL A 87 -3.12 -12.48 21.16
CA VAL A 87 -3.80 -13.37 20.21
C VAL A 87 -3.76 -12.78 18.80
N ILE A 88 -3.64 -13.67 17.80
CA ILE A 88 -3.56 -13.34 16.39
C ILE A 88 -4.66 -13.98 15.53
N ASP A 89 -5.58 -14.71 16.17
CA ASP A 89 -6.67 -15.42 15.48
C ASP A 89 -7.91 -15.44 16.35
N SER A 90 -9.05 -15.80 15.76
CA SER A 90 -10.28 -16.05 16.49
C SER A 90 -10.16 -17.31 17.35
N PRO A 91 -10.58 -17.26 18.62
CA PRO A 91 -10.46 -18.41 19.50
C PRO A 91 -11.41 -19.56 19.11
N GLN A 92 -10.93 -20.79 19.22
CA GLN A 92 -11.76 -21.98 19.20
C GLN A 92 -12.15 -22.31 20.64
N ALA A 93 -13.45 -22.33 20.93
CA ALA A 93 -13.96 -22.54 22.26
C ALA A 93 -14.70 -23.87 22.37
N ASP A 94 -14.25 -24.71 23.29
CA ASP A 94 -14.93 -25.94 23.69
C ASP A 94 -15.54 -25.77 25.08
N PHE A 95 -16.78 -26.22 25.25
CA PHE A 95 -17.54 -26.04 26.46
C PHE A 95 -17.70 -27.37 27.22
N SER A 96 -17.55 -27.34 28.54
CA SER A 96 -17.91 -28.47 29.37
C SER A 96 -19.42 -28.75 29.32
N GLU A 97 -19.89 -29.81 30.02
CA GLU A 97 -21.32 -30.09 30.08
C GLU A 97 -22.08 -28.90 30.71
N ILE A 98 -22.90 -28.26 29.88
CA ILE A 98 -23.69 -27.09 30.26
C ILE A 98 -24.97 -27.56 30.95
N GLY A 99 -25.24 -27.06 32.17
CA GLY A 99 -26.44 -27.43 32.89
C GLY A 99 -26.76 -26.48 34.02
N LYS A 100 -28.02 -26.45 34.42
CA LYS A 100 -28.49 -25.61 35.51
C LYS A 100 -27.83 -26.01 36.84
N GLY A 101 -27.22 -25.04 37.52
CA GLY A 101 -26.53 -25.26 38.79
C GLY A 101 -25.19 -25.99 38.68
N LYS A 102 -24.68 -26.21 37.45
CA LYS A 102 -23.33 -26.72 37.21
C LYS A 102 -22.36 -25.58 36.95
N PRO A 103 -21.07 -25.72 37.32
CA PRO A 103 -20.04 -24.81 36.88
C PRO A 103 -19.82 -24.93 35.38
N LEU A 104 -19.35 -23.85 34.76
CA LEU A 104 -19.02 -23.84 33.32
C LEU A 104 -17.50 -23.69 33.17
N THR A 105 -16.88 -24.63 32.48
CA THR A 105 -15.49 -24.52 32.02
C THR A 105 -15.49 -24.33 30.51
N VAL A 106 -14.86 -23.26 30.05
CA VAL A 106 -14.63 -23.00 28.64
C VAL A 106 -13.16 -23.23 28.34
N THR A 107 -12.88 -24.18 27.47
CA THR A 107 -11.51 -24.44 26.99
C THR A 107 -11.31 -23.67 25.71
N ILE A 108 -10.30 -22.82 25.68
CA ILE A 108 -9.94 -21.98 24.55
C ILE A 108 -8.64 -22.53 23.93
N ASP A 109 -8.65 -22.64 22.62
CA ASP A 109 -7.46 -22.89 21.80
C ASP A 109 -7.34 -21.77 20.77
N VAL A 110 -6.24 -21.00 20.86
CA VAL A 110 -6.06 -19.78 20.05
C VAL A 110 -4.62 -19.61 19.62
N ALA A 111 -4.41 -19.11 18.40
CA ALA A 111 -3.08 -18.74 17.94
C ALA A 111 -2.61 -17.46 18.66
N VAL A 112 -1.36 -17.48 19.12
CA VAL A 112 -0.74 -16.36 19.81
C VAL A 112 0.47 -15.85 19.05
N TYR A 113 0.81 -14.58 19.26
CA TYR A 113 1.98 -13.99 18.63
C TYR A 113 3.24 -14.80 18.98
N PRO A 114 4.06 -15.20 17.99
CA PRO A 114 5.24 -16.03 18.23
C PRO A 114 6.33 -15.22 18.95
N VAL A 115 6.95 -15.83 19.94
CA VAL A 115 8.17 -15.32 20.58
C VAL A 115 9.33 -16.11 20.04
N VAL A 116 10.31 -15.44 19.43
CA VAL A 116 11.44 -16.06 18.74
C VAL A 116 12.76 -15.66 19.41
N GLU A 117 13.65 -16.62 19.61
CA GLU A 117 15.03 -16.33 19.98
C GLU A 117 15.78 -15.82 18.75
N VAL A 118 16.22 -14.56 18.80
CA VAL A 118 16.95 -13.92 17.71
C VAL A 118 18.46 -14.01 17.93
N LYS A 119 19.21 -14.28 16.84
CA LYS A 119 20.66 -14.48 16.84
C LYS A 119 21.32 -13.66 15.74
N ASP A 120 22.58 -13.31 15.95
CA ASP A 120 23.44 -12.71 14.92
C ASP A 120 22.80 -11.50 14.21
N TYR A 121 22.14 -10.62 14.96
CA TYR A 121 21.50 -9.41 14.45
C TYR A 121 22.32 -8.13 14.66
N LYS A 122 23.43 -8.19 15.47
CA LYS A 122 24.33 -7.05 15.72
C LYS A 122 25.55 -7.09 14.80
N GLY A 123 26.03 -5.91 14.42
CA GLY A 123 27.27 -5.77 13.65
C GLY A 123 27.20 -6.35 12.24
N ILE A 124 26.01 -6.36 11.64
CA ILE A 124 25.78 -6.77 10.24
C ILE A 124 26.63 -5.90 9.32
N GLU A 125 27.30 -6.51 8.36
CA GLU A 125 28.14 -5.81 7.38
C GLU A 125 27.37 -5.61 6.07
N VAL A 126 27.18 -4.35 5.66
CA VAL A 126 26.47 -4.02 4.42
C VAL A 126 27.21 -2.94 3.62
N GLU A 127 27.08 -3.04 2.30
CA GLU A 127 27.56 -2.01 1.38
C GLU A 127 26.41 -1.00 1.10
N GLN A 128 26.70 0.28 1.34
CA GLN A 128 25.80 1.40 1.05
C GLN A 128 26.41 2.23 -0.07
N VAL A 129 25.57 2.67 -1.00
CA VAL A 129 26.00 3.60 -2.04
C VAL A 129 26.33 4.96 -1.41
N ASP A 130 27.52 5.50 -1.73
CA ASP A 130 27.89 6.85 -1.35
C ASP A 130 27.00 7.85 -2.10
N PRO A 131 26.20 8.68 -1.40
CA PRO A 131 25.24 9.57 -2.06
C PRO A 131 25.99 10.72 -2.75
N GLU A 132 26.12 10.63 -4.06
CA GLU A 132 26.68 11.65 -4.92
C GLU A 132 25.58 12.27 -5.79
N VAL A 133 25.62 13.59 -6.00
CA VAL A 133 24.77 14.33 -6.93
C VAL A 133 25.64 14.92 -8.03
N THR A 134 25.33 14.59 -9.25
CA THR A 134 26.05 15.09 -10.42
C THR A 134 25.45 16.43 -10.90
N GLU A 135 26.23 17.20 -11.67
CA GLU A 135 25.69 18.39 -12.33
C GLU A 135 24.56 18.06 -13.31
N GLU A 136 24.62 16.86 -13.92
CA GLU A 136 23.58 16.37 -14.84
C GLU A 136 22.24 16.16 -14.12
N ASP A 137 22.26 15.73 -12.84
CA ASP A 137 21.05 15.57 -12.04
C ASP A 137 20.42 16.93 -11.72
N VAL A 138 21.25 17.93 -11.36
CA VAL A 138 20.80 19.30 -11.12
C VAL A 138 20.25 19.91 -12.40
N ASP A 139 20.96 19.75 -13.52
CA ASP A 139 20.50 20.24 -14.82
C ASP A 139 19.16 19.61 -15.24
N ARG A 140 18.96 18.31 -14.96
CA ARG A 140 17.70 17.61 -15.24
C ARG A 140 16.54 18.16 -14.40
N ASP A 141 16.76 18.46 -13.12
CA ASP A 141 15.74 19.05 -12.25
C ASP A 141 15.37 20.48 -12.69
N ILE A 142 16.37 21.30 -12.98
CA ILE A 142 16.19 22.66 -13.50
C ILE A 142 15.46 22.65 -14.86
N GLU A 143 15.85 21.76 -15.77
CA GLU A 143 15.19 21.63 -17.07
C GLU A 143 13.75 21.11 -16.94
N ALA A 144 13.45 20.24 -15.95
CA ALA A 144 12.09 19.85 -15.64
C ALA A 144 11.25 21.02 -15.08
N MET A 145 11.85 21.90 -14.27
CA MET A 145 11.21 23.15 -13.83
C MET A 145 10.96 24.10 -15.00
N ARG A 146 11.95 24.24 -15.89
CA ARG A 146 11.87 25.06 -17.08
C ARG A 146 10.72 24.62 -18.01
N LYS A 147 10.58 23.32 -18.24
CA LYS A 147 9.47 22.75 -19.04
C LYS A 147 8.11 22.96 -18.39
N ARG A 148 8.00 22.83 -17.07
CA ARG A 148 6.74 23.10 -16.35
C ARG A 148 6.29 24.56 -16.44
N ASN A 149 7.23 25.48 -16.63
CA ASN A 149 6.97 26.91 -16.75
C ASN A 149 7.04 27.40 -18.20
N SER A 150 7.01 26.49 -19.18
CA SER A 150 6.93 26.83 -20.58
C SER A 150 5.59 27.50 -20.95
N ARG A 151 5.60 28.30 -22.00
CA ARG A 151 4.41 28.98 -22.54
C ARG A 151 4.13 28.51 -23.96
N MET A 152 2.86 28.26 -24.26
CA MET A 152 2.44 27.97 -25.60
C MET A 152 2.27 29.28 -26.37
N VAL A 153 3.13 29.52 -27.38
CA VAL A 153 3.14 30.75 -28.19
C VAL A 153 2.76 30.40 -29.65
N VAL A 154 1.94 31.25 -30.26
CA VAL A 154 1.56 31.07 -31.67
C VAL A 154 2.79 31.37 -32.54
N ALA A 155 3.12 30.42 -33.42
CA ALA A 155 4.22 30.52 -34.37
C ALA A 155 3.74 31.05 -35.73
N ASP A 156 4.43 32.04 -36.24
CA ASP A 156 4.25 32.50 -37.64
C ASP A 156 5.31 31.88 -38.56
N ARG A 157 5.45 30.55 -38.45
CA ARG A 157 6.37 29.73 -39.23
C ARG A 157 5.73 28.38 -39.60
N PRO A 158 6.30 27.65 -40.57
CA PRO A 158 5.86 26.29 -40.84
C PRO A 158 5.97 25.38 -39.60
N VAL A 159 5.10 24.36 -39.53
CA VAL A 159 5.08 23.35 -38.50
C VAL A 159 6.42 22.61 -38.41
N GLU A 160 6.97 22.52 -37.22
CA GLU A 160 8.18 21.74 -36.92
C GLU A 160 7.85 20.59 -35.95
N ASN A 161 8.79 19.66 -35.84
CA ASN A 161 8.63 18.55 -34.87
C ASN A 161 8.65 19.10 -33.43
N GLY A 162 7.69 18.69 -32.61
CA GLY A 162 7.51 19.19 -31.24
C GLY A 162 6.45 20.30 -31.10
N ASP A 163 6.03 20.93 -32.24
CA ASP A 163 4.96 21.92 -32.21
C ASP A 163 3.59 21.30 -31.94
N THR A 164 2.70 22.10 -31.39
CA THR A 164 1.29 21.75 -31.20
C THR A 164 0.47 22.49 -32.27
N VAL A 165 -0.25 21.76 -33.07
CA VAL A 165 -1.09 22.31 -34.14
C VAL A 165 -2.57 22.20 -33.74
N ILE A 166 -3.36 23.23 -34.07
CA ILE A 166 -4.81 23.16 -34.05
C ILE A 166 -5.25 22.96 -35.47
N LEU A 167 -5.90 21.80 -35.73
CA LEU A 167 -6.30 21.43 -37.07
C LEU A 167 -7.69 20.84 -37.12
N ASP A 168 -8.31 21.00 -38.32
CA ASP A 168 -9.46 20.18 -38.70
C ASP A 168 -8.97 19.06 -39.60
N TYR A 169 -9.55 17.88 -39.46
CA TYR A 169 -9.31 16.81 -40.39
C TYR A 169 -10.57 16.04 -40.77
N ALA A 170 -10.62 15.54 -41.98
CA ALA A 170 -11.67 14.66 -42.48
C ALA A 170 -11.03 13.49 -43.22
N GLY A 171 -11.24 12.27 -42.73
CA GLY A 171 -10.65 11.03 -43.23
C GLY A 171 -11.57 10.30 -44.20
N PHE A 172 -10.98 9.85 -45.31
CA PHE A 172 -11.65 9.12 -46.37
C PHE A 172 -10.88 7.83 -46.68
N VAL A 173 -11.60 6.76 -46.97
CA VAL A 173 -11.07 5.52 -47.55
C VAL A 173 -11.65 5.44 -48.99
N GLY A 174 -10.78 5.69 -49.98
CA GLY A 174 -11.25 5.97 -51.32
C GLY A 174 -12.06 7.29 -51.37
N ASP A 175 -13.32 7.23 -51.82
CA ASP A 175 -14.21 8.39 -51.89
C ASP A 175 -15.22 8.44 -50.70
N GLU A 176 -15.21 7.47 -49.79
CA GLU A 176 -16.15 7.37 -48.67
C GLU A 176 -15.51 7.87 -47.37
N GLN A 177 -16.22 8.82 -46.73
CA GLN A 177 -15.84 9.31 -45.42
C GLN A 177 -16.20 8.27 -44.36
N PHE A 178 -15.27 7.90 -43.47
CA PHE A 178 -15.52 6.91 -42.41
C PHE A 178 -15.87 7.55 -41.07
N GLN A 179 -16.64 6.84 -40.31
CA GLN A 179 -17.10 7.31 -39.00
C GLN A 179 -15.91 7.36 -38.02
N GLY A 180 -15.79 8.49 -37.29
CA GLY A 180 -14.69 8.72 -36.34
C GLY A 180 -13.42 9.29 -36.99
N GLY A 181 -13.39 9.49 -38.34
CA GLY A 181 -12.26 10.10 -39.04
C GLY A 181 -12.31 11.62 -39.17
N THR A 182 -13.23 12.29 -38.47
CA THR A 182 -13.40 13.76 -38.60
C THR A 182 -13.36 14.41 -37.24
N ALA A 183 -12.60 15.49 -37.13
CA ALA A 183 -12.63 16.38 -35.97
C ALA A 183 -12.37 17.82 -36.40
N GLU A 184 -12.92 18.77 -35.64
CA GLU A 184 -12.72 20.21 -35.81
C GLU A 184 -11.96 20.75 -34.61
N ASN A 185 -11.04 21.68 -34.83
CA ASN A 185 -10.19 22.32 -33.79
C ASN A 185 -9.46 21.30 -32.90
N GLN A 186 -9.03 20.19 -33.48
CA GLN A 186 -8.27 19.19 -32.74
C GLN A 186 -6.86 19.69 -32.47
N GLU A 187 -6.46 19.61 -31.21
CA GLU A 187 -5.10 19.90 -30.78
C GLU A 187 -4.23 18.64 -30.94
N LEU A 188 -3.12 18.76 -31.64
CA LEU A 188 -2.20 17.67 -31.93
C LEU A 188 -0.75 18.12 -31.75
N LYS A 189 -0.01 17.45 -30.88
CA LYS A 189 1.45 17.64 -30.75
C LYS A 189 2.18 16.78 -31.77
N ILE A 190 2.92 17.42 -32.67
CA ILE A 190 3.68 16.76 -33.75
C ILE A 190 4.88 16.00 -33.15
N GLY A 191 4.96 14.71 -33.46
CA GLY A 191 5.98 13.80 -32.92
C GLY A 191 5.54 13.10 -31.61
N SER A 192 4.27 13.24 -31.20
CA SER A 192 3.73 12.56 -30.04
C SER A 192 3.46 11.07 -30.26
N GLY A 193 3.27 10.65 -31.53
CA GLY A 193 2.85 9.30 -31.89
C GLY A 193 1.41 8.95 -31.49
N MET A 194 0.58 9.94 -31.18
CA MET A 194 -0.83 9.74 -30.82
C MET A 194 -1.71 9.41 -32.02
N PHE A 195 -1.29 9.82 -33.20
CA PHE A 195 -1.98 9.55 -34.46
C PHE A 195 -1.32 8.37 -35.20
N ILE A 196 -1.97 7.95 -36.30
CA ILE A 196 -1.50 6.85 -37.13
C ILE A 196 -0.09 7.17 -37.66
N PRO A 197 0.85 6.20 -37.64
CA PRO A 197 2.20 6.43 -38.15
C PRO A 197 2.21 7.05 -39.55
N GLY A 198 3.03 8.07 -39.76
CA GLY A 198 3.10 8.83 -41.00
C GLY A 198 2.13 9.99 -41.13
N PHE A 199 1.21 10.18 -40.14
CA PHE A 199 0.27 11.30 -40.17
C PHE A 199 0.94 12.60 -39.73
N GLU A 200 1.60 12.57 -38.57
CA GLU A 200 2.22 13.75 -37.93
C GLU A 200 3.41 14.25 -38.76
N GLU A 201 4.22 13.34 -39.28
CA GLU A 201 5.38 13.68 -40.10
C GLU A 201 5.02 14.41 -41.40
N GLN A 202 3.88 14.06 -41.99
CA GLN A 202 3.43 14.74 -43.22
C GLN A 202 2.93 16.16 -42.97
N LEU A 203 2.53 16.51 -41.73
CA LEU A 203 2.12 17.86 -41.36
C LEU A 203 3.31 18.81 -41.19
N ILE A 204 4.53 18.29 -41.03
CA ILE A 204 5.74 19.11 -40.93
C ILE A 204 5.89 19.94 -42.22
N GLY A 205 6.16 21.24 -42.05
CA GLY A 205 6.34 22.19 -43.12
C GLY A 205 5.06 22.89 -43.62
N VAL A 206 3.87 22.51 -43.10
CA VAL A 206 2.59 23.19 -43.37
C VAL A 206 2.49 24.48 -42.57
N LYS A 207 1.90 25.52 -43.08
CA LYS A 207 1.66 26.79 -42.38
C LYS A 207 0.24 26.90 -41.88
N ALA A 208 0.05 27.75 -40.86
CA ALA A 208 -1.28 28.14 -40.45
C ALA A 208 -2.11 28.69 -41.61
N GLY A 209 -3.36 28.24 -41.71
CA GLY A 209 -4.28 28.55 -42.82
C GLY A 209 -4.13 27.68 -44.04
N GLU A 210 -3.14 26.78 -44.14
CA GLU A 210 -2.95 25.87 -45.26
C GLU A 210 -3.69 24.54 -45.04
N SER A 211 -4.19 23.99 -46.17
CA SER A 211 -4.77 22.64 -46.18
C SER A 211 -3.83 21.67 -46.90
N LYS A 212 -3.74 20.44 -46.34
CA LYS A 212 -2.90 19.37 -46.91
C LYS A 212 -3.62 18.05 -46.85
N ASP A 213 -3.51 17.27 -47.90
CA ASP A 213 -3.95 15.88 -47.89
C ASP A 213 -2.82 15.01 -47.35
N VAL A 214 -3.15 14.30 -46.24
CA VAL A 214 -2.25 13.39 -45.56
C VAL A 214 -2.69 11.97 -45.87
N VAL A 215 -1.83 11.19 -46.53
CA VAL A 215 -2.12 9.81 -46.89
C VAL A 215 -1.37 8.87 -45.96
N VAL A 216 -2.12 8.02 -45.27
CA VAL A 216 -1.56 7.06 -44.30
C VAL A 216 -2.22 5.70 -44.46
N THR A 217 -1.52 4.65 -44.05
CA THR A 217 -2.07 3.29 -43.99
C THR A 217 -2.31 2.89 -42.58
N PHE A 218 -3.53 2.45 -42.26
CA PHE A 218 -3.88 1.93 -40.94
C PHE A 218 -3.05 0.67 -40.63
N PRO A 219 -2.55 0.52 -39.40
CA PRO A 219 -1.91 -0.72 -38.93
C PRO A 219 -2.82 -1.95 -39.12
N GLU A 220 -2.23 -3.11 -39.36
CA GLU A 220 -2.99 -4.37 -39.53
C GLU A 220 -3.76 -4.77 -38.25
N GLU A 221 -3.27 -4.37 -37.05
CA GLU A 221 -3.89 -4.64 -35.75
C GLU A 221 -4.74 -3.45 -35.25
N TYR A 222 -5.31 -2.65 -36.13
CA TYR A 222 -6.12 -1.50 -35.72
C TYR A 222 -7.45 -1.94 -35.13
N GLN A 223 -7.92 -1.23 -34.06
CA GLN A 223 -9.15 -1.60 -33.33
C GLN A 223 -10.39 -1.70 -34.21
N ALA A 224 -10.53 -0.80 -35.20
CA ALA A 224 -11.59 -0.87 -36.20
C ALA A 224 -11.18 -1.80 -37.34
N LYS A 225 -11.61 -3.06 -37.31
CA LYS A 225 -11.29 -4.10 -38.28
C LYS A 225 -11.63 -3.71 -39.72
N GLU A 226 -12.59 -2.78 -39.90
CA GLU A 226 -13.02 -2.28 -41.21
C GLU A 226 -11.98 -1.34 -41.86
N LEU A 227 -11.07 -0.75 -41.04
CA LEU A 227 -10.05 0.18 -41.47
C LEU A 227 -8.65 -0.47 -41.49
N ALA A 228 -8.45 -1.56 -40.78
CA ALA A 228 -7.15 -2.25 -40.66
C ALA A 228 -6.53 -2.55 -42.04
N GLY A 229 -5.25 -2.14 -42.22
CA GLY A 229 -4.47 -2.33 -43.44
C GLY A 229 -4.93 -1.50 -44.65
N LYS A 230 -5.95 -0.63 -44.49
CA LYS A 230 -6.41 0.22 -45.62
C LYS A 230 -5.67 1.55 -45.67
N GLU A 231 -5.49 2.05 -46.86
CA GLU A 231 -4.99 3.40 -47.12
C GLU A 231 -6.13 4.40 -46.92
N ALA A 232 -5.86 5.46 -46.18
CA ALA A 232 -6.80 6.54 -45.91
C ALA A 232 -6.16 7.89 -46.25
N THR A 233 -6.97 8.79 -46.79
CA THR A 233 -6.58 10.17 -47.07
C THR A 233 -7.30 11.09 -46.09
N PHE A 234 -6.55 11.84 -45.30
CA PHE A 234 -7.08 12.86 -44.40
C PHE A 234 -6.89 14.24 -45.01
N LYS A 235 -7.98 14.94 -45.24
CA LYS A 235 -7.94 16.35 -45.58
C LYS A 235 -7.77 17.16 -44.34
N CYS A 236 -6.58 17.67 -44.11
CA CYS A 236 -6.22 18.44 -42.93
C CYS A 236 -6.18 19.93 -43.26
N THR A 237 -6.72 20.76 -42.35
CA THR A 237 -6.57 22.21 -42.45
C THR A 237 -5.98 22.70 -41.12
N VAL A 238 -4.80 23.26 -41.15
CA VAL A 238 -4.11 23.77 -39.96
C VAL A 238 -4.60 25.19 -39.67
N HIS A 239 -5.18 25.44 -38.51
CA HIS A 239 -5.64 26.75 -38.08
C HIS A 239 -4.56 27.55 -37.38
N GLU A 240 -3.90 26.95 -36.41
CA GLU A 240 -2.82 27.57 -35.66
C GLU A 240 -1.67 26.60 -35.47
N VAL A 241 -0.48 27.17 -35.42
CA VAL A 241 0.73 26.46 -35.04
C VAL A 241 1.20 27.09 -33.72
N LYS A 242 1.40 26.29 -32.69
CA LYS A 242 1.91 26.73 -31.41
C LYS A 242 3.17 25.96 -31.09
N PHE A 243 4.15 26.65 -30.53
CA PHE A 243 5.34 26.01 -30.01
C PHE A 243 5.49 26.29 -28.54
N GLU A 244 6.17 25.40 -27.86
CA GLU A 244 6.50 25.53 -26.46
C GLU A 244 7.74 26.43 -26.31
N GLU A 245 7.51 27.67 -25.88
CA GLU A 245 8.59 28.60 -25.60
C GLU A 245 9.08 28.32 -24.17
N LEU A 246 10.31 27.86 -24.08
CA LEU A 246 10.98 27.64 -22.81
C LEU A 246 11.60 28.96 -22.31
N PRO A 247 11.39 29.35 -21.03
CA PRO A 247 12.04 30.54 -20.48
C PRO A 247 13.57 30.42 -20.55
N GLU A 248 14.27 31.52 -20.63
CA GLU A 248 15.75 31.53 -20.53
C GLU A 248 16.17 31.14 -19.11
N LEU A 249 17.30 30.42 -19.00
CA LEU A 249 17.86 30.05 -17.69
C LEU A 249 18.72 31.18 -17.17
N ASP A 250 18.09 32.13 -16.50
CA ASP A 250 18.69 33.31 -15.91
C ASP A 250 18.15 33.61 -14.50
N ASP A 251 18.54 34.73 -13.92
CA ASP A 251 18.09 35.12 -12.58
C ASP A 251 16.60 35.53 -12.56
N GLU A 252 16.01 35.92 -13.70
CA GLU A 252 14.58 36.20 -13.78
C GLU A 252 13.76 34.88 -13.69
N PHE A 253 14.24 33.83 -14.37
CA PHE A 253 13.65 32.51 -14.25
C PHE A 253 13.66 32.03 -12.78
N ALA A 254 14.79 32.19 -12.07
CA ALA A 254 14.85 31.76 -10.66
C ALA A 254 13.81 32.47 -9.80
N LYS A 255 13.61 33.78 -9.98
CA LYS A 255 12.58 34.56 -9.26
C LYS A 255 11.15 34.17 -9.62
N ASP A 256 10.92 33.77 -10.87
CA ASP A 256 9.59 33.40 -11.33
C ASP A 256 9.15 32.03 -10.80
N VAL A 257 10.10 31.10 -10.59
CA VAL A 257 9.79 29.70 -10.22
C VAL A 257 10.08 29.36 -8.76
N SER A 258 10.72 30.25 -8.02
CA SER A 258 11.18 30.00 -6.66
C SER A 258 11.25 31.26 -5.79
N GLU A 259 11.69 31.12 -4.54
CA GLU A 259 11.96 32.22 -3.62
C GLU A 259 13.39 32.78 -3.76
N PHE A 260 14.20 32.25 -4.69
CA PHE A 260 15.60 32.61 -4.86
C PHE A 260 15.75 33.77 -5.84
N ASP A 261 16.77 34.64 -5.57
CA ASP A 261 17.04 35.80 -6.40
C ASP A 261 17.94 35.51 -7.60
N THR A 262 18.69 34.40 -7.58
CA THR A 262 19.65 34.03 -8.62
C THR A 262 19.52 32.57 -9.04
N LEU A 263 19.86 32.29 -10.32
CA LEU A 263 19.92 30.93 -10.83
C LEU A 263 20.92 30.05 -10.05
N ALA A 264 22.02 30.66 -9.56
CA ALA A 264 23.03 29.95 -8.76
C ALA A 264 22.41 29.41 -7.43
N GLU A 265 21.66 30.25 -6.72
CA GLU A 265 20.96 29.86 -5.48
C GLU A 265 19.92 28.76 -5.74
N LEU A 266 19.14 28.88 -6.82
CA LEU A 266 18.18 27.84 -7.22
C LEU A 266 18.87 26.49 -7.50
N ARG A 267 20.03 26.52 -8.17
CA ARG A 267 20.83 25.30 -8.46
C ARG A 267 21.41 24.71 -7.17
N ASP A 268 21.86 25.53 -6.24
CA ASP A 268 22.39 25.04 -4.96
C ASP A 268 21.29 24.44 -4.09
N ASP A 269 20.09 25.02 -4.09
CA ASP A 269 18.91 24.42 -3.44
C ASP A 269 18.50 23.11 -4.10
N ALA A 270 18.41 23.07 -5.42
CA ALA A 270 18.11 21.83 -6.16
C ALA A 270 19.12 20.73 -5.83
N ARG A 271 20.43 21.06 -5.80
CA ARG A 271 21.48 20.12 -5.40
C ARG A 271 21.30 19.62 -3.96
N ALA A 272 20.95 20.51 -3.02
CA ALA A 272 20.72 20.15 -1.63
C ALA A 272 19.52 19.20 -1.47
N ARG A 273 18.39 19.52 -2.13
CA ARG A 273 17.17 18.67 -2.14
C ARG A 273 17.42 17.29 -2.76
N ILE A 274 18.09 17.25 -3.91
CA ILE A 274 18.45 15.99 -4.59
C ILE A 274 19.36 15.16 -3.68
N LEU A 275 20.39 15.79 -3.08
CA LEU A 275 21.32 15.12 -2.17
C LEU A 275 20.60 14.52 -0.95
N GLU A 276 19.67 15.26 -0.35
CA GLU A 276 18.88 14.78 0.78
C GLU A 276 18.01 13.57 0.37
N SER A 277 17.35 13.66 -0.78
CA SER A 277 16.56 12.55 -1.33
C SER A 277 17.41 11.31 -1.61
N VAL A 278 18.57 11.47 -2.26
CA VAL A 278 19.50 10.39 -2.56
C VAL A 278 20.06 9.77 -1.28
N LYS A 279 20.43 10.58 -0.29
CA LYS A 279 20.87 10.11 1.03
C LYS A 279 19.82 9.22 1.69
N LEU A 280 18.57 9.69 1.74
CA LEU A 280 17.46 8.93 2.32
C LEU A 280 17.23 7.61 1.57
N GLN A 281 17.30 7.64 0.23
CA GLN A 281 17.19 6.43 -0.57
C GLN A 281 18.31 5.44 -0.29
N CYS A 282 19.57 5.89 -0.30
CA CYS A 282 20.73 5.03 0.00
C CYS A 282 20.68 4.45 1.42
N GLU A 283 20.19 5.24 2.38
CA GLU A 283 19.98 4.79 3.76
C GLU A 283 18.90 3.72 3.84
N ASN A 284 17.76 3.91 3.18
CA ASN A 284 16.68 2.93 3.15
C ASN A 284 17.10 1.63 2.47
N GLU A 285 17.81 1.71 1.35
CA GLU A 285 18.38 0.52 0.67
C GLU A 285 19.38 -0.24 1.57
N ALA A 286 20.18 0.49 2.35
CA ALA A 286 21.11 -0.14 3.31
C ALA A 286 20.35 -0.76 4.48
N LYS A 287 19.29 -0.12 5.01
CA LYS A 287 18.40 -0.69 6.03
C LYS A 287 17.75 -1.99 5.52
N ASP A 288 17.26 -2.00 4.28
CA ASP A 288 16.67 -3.19 3.66
C ASP A 288 17.67 -4.34 3.57
N LYS A 289 18.93 -4.05 3.22
CA LYS A 289 20.01 -5.07 3.20
C LYS A 289 20.32 -5.62 4.60
N VAL A 290 20.38 -4.75 5.62
CA VAL A 290 20.56 -5.17 7.02
C VAL A 290 19.44 -6.11 7.43
N ILE A 291 18.19 -5.72 7.16
CA ILE A 291 17.00 -6.51 7.49
C ILE A 291 17.00 -7.84 6.75
N ALA A 292 17.33 -7.84 5.45
CA ALA A 292 17.42 -9.06 4.65
C ALA A 292 18.44 -10.05 5.23
N GLN A 293 19.59 -9.55 5.67
CA GLN A 293 20.61 -10.41 6.29
C GLN A 293 20.18 -10.93 7.67
N ILE A 294 19.51 -10.10 8.48
CA ILE A 294 18.96 -10.54 9.77
C ILE A 294 17.89 -11.61 9.55
N TYR A 295 17.02 -11.45 8.53
CA TYR A 295 16.05 -12.47 8.15
C TYR A 295 16.70 -13.79 7.75
N GLU A 296 17.77 -13.77 6.93
CA GLU A 296 18.49 -14.98 6.53
C GLU A 296 19.13 -15.70 7.73
N ASN A 297 19.63 -14.93 8.73
CA ASN A 297 20.20 -15.48 9.96
C ASN A 297 19.13 -16.06 10.92
N ASN A 298 17.88 -15.61 10.80
CA ASN A 298 16.78 -15.92 11.71
C ASN A 298 15.53 -16.40 10.94
N LYS A 299 15.68 -17.38 10.05
CA LYS A 299 14.54 -17.97 9.34
C LYS A 299 13.58 -18.63 10.31
N ILE A 300 12.35 -18.16 10.32
CA ILE A 300 11.25 -18.67 11.14
C ILE A 300 10.07 -19.06 10.27
N GLU A 301 9.27 -19.98 10.74
CA GLU A 301 8.00 -20.33 10.12
C GLU A 301 6.92 -19.37 10.63
N ALA A 302 6.40 -18.53 9.73
CA ALA A 302 5.36 -17.57 10.06
C ALA A 302 4.02 -18.28 10.29
N PRO A 303 3.22 -17.86 11.30
CA PRO A 303 1.87 -18.38 11.48
C PRO A 303 1.00 -18.16 10.25
N ALA A 304 0.31 -19.21 9.80
CA ALA A 304 -0.49 -19.18 8.58
C ALA A 304 -1.58 -18.10 8.58
N THR A 305 -2.16 -17.80 9.75
CA THR A 305 -3.14 -16.73 9.94
C THR A 305 -2.55 -15.36 9.66
N MET A 306 -1.35 -15.06 10.21
CA MET A 306 -0.66 -13.81 9.96
C MET A 306 -0.26 -13.65 8.48
N VAL A 307 0.14 -14.76 7.83
CA VAL A 307 0.46 -14.74 6.39
C VAL A 307 -0.80 -14.46 5.56
N ALA A 308 -1.95 -15.04 5.92
CA ALA A 308 -3.21 -14.79 5.24
C ALA A 308 -3.64 -13.31 5.37
N ASP A 309 -3.54 -12.74 6.57
CA ASP A 309 -3.84 -11.33 6.82
C ASP A 309 -2.89 -10.39 6.07
N GLU A 310 -1.60 -10.75 5.97
CA GLU A 310 -0.63 -9.97 5.21
C GLU A 310 -0.91 -10.03 3.70
N MET A 311 -1.27 -11.20 3.16
CA MET A 311 -1.69 -11.31 1.76
C MET A 311 -2.91 -10.42 1.47
N ASP A 312 -3.92 -10.41 2.36
CA ASP A 312 -5.09 -9.55 2.21
C ASP A 312 -4.70 -8.06 2.23
N ARG A 313 -3.76 -7.68 3.07
CA ARG A 313 -3.21 -6.31 3.14
C ARG A 313 -2.46 -5.94 1.86
N MET A 314 -1.60 -6.83 1.36
CA MET A 314 -0.88 -6.61 0.09
C MET A 314 -1.84 -6.44 -1.10
N ILE A 315 -2.93 -7.21 -1.12
CA ILE A 315 -3.98 -7.06 -2.14
C ILE A 315 -4.66 -5.70 -2.03
N GLN A 316 -4.99 -5.25 -0.82
CA GLN A 316 -5.60 -3.93 -0.59
C GLN A 316 -4.66 -2.78 -0.98
N GLU A 317 -3.37 -2.89 -0.67
CA GLU A 317 -2.33 -1.92 -1.10
C GLU A 317 -2.28 -1.82 -2.63
N LEU A 318 -2.26 -2.97 -3.31
CA LEU A 318 -2.27 -3.02 -4.78
C LEU A 318 -3.57 -2.43 -5.36
N GLU A 319 -4.72 -2.75 -4.78
CA GLU A 319 -6.01 -2.16 -5.21
C GLU A 319 -6.01 -0.64 -5.06
N GLN A 320 -5.48 -0.13 -3.95
CA GLN A 320 -5.40 1.32 -3.75
C GLN A 320 -4.50 1.98 -4.78
N GLN A 321 -3.34 1.38 -5.08
CA GLN A 321 -2.43 1.87 -6.11
C GLN A 321 -3.09 1.88 -7.51
N MET A 322 -3.80 0.80 -7.87
CA MET A 322 -4.50 0.70 -9.14
C MET A 322 -5.66 1.70 -9.28
N ARG A 323 -6.36 2.02 -8.20
CA ARG A 323 -7.44 3.03 -8.21
C ARG A 323 -6.97 4.40 -8.68
N TYR A 324 -5.74 4.81 -8.31
CA TYR A 324 -5.15 6.06 -8.83
C TYR A 324 -4.95 6.05 -10.34
N GLN A 325 -4.83 4.86 -10.94
CA GLN A 325 -4.71 4.67 -12.39
C GLN A 325 -6.06 4.36 -13.07
N GLY A 326 -7.17 4.40 -12.32
CA GLY A 326 -8.52 4.10 -12.83
C GLY A 326 -8.77 2.61 -13.08
N LEU A 327 -7.93 1.71 -12.54
CA LEU A 327 -8.05 0.27 -12.65
C LEU A 327 -8.56 -0.36 -11.35
N ASN A 328 -9.05 -1.61 -11.42
CA ASN A 328 -9.39 -2.41 -10.27
C ASN A 328 -8.76 -3.81 -10.39
N ILE A 329 -8.73 -4.55 -9.27
CA ILE A 329 -8.10 -5.89 -9.21
C ILE A 329 -8.74 -6.87 -10.19
N GLN A 330 -10.06 -6.79 -10.44
CA GLN A 330 -10.75 -7.69 -11.36
C GLN A 330 -10.30 -7.48 -12.81
N GLN A 331 -10.13 -6.22 -13.22
CA GLN A 331 -9.59 -5.87 -14.53
C GLN A 331 -8.15 -6.35 -14.68
N TYR A 332 -7.32 -6.15 -13.65
CA TYR A 332 -5.95 -6.65 -13.63
C TYR A 332 -5.89 -8.18 -13.81
N LEU A 333 -6.67 -8.93 -13.04
CA LEU A 333 -6.75 -10.39 -13.14
C LEU A 333 -7.27 -10.86 -14.52
N GLN A 334 -8.20 -10.11 -15.14
CA GLN A 334 -8.63 -10.39 -16.51
C GLN A 334 -7.53 -10.17 -17.55
N PHE A 335 -6.73 -9.11 -17.39
CA PHE A 335 -5.61 -8.84 -18.30
C PHE A 335 -4.49 -9.88 -18.19
N THR A 336 -4.20 -10.35 -16.97
CA THR A 336 -3.17 -11.36 -16.71
C THR A 336 -3.67 -12.79 -16.95
N GLY A 337 -4.98 -12.99 -17.07
CA GLY A 337 -5.59 -14.34 -17.20
C GLY A 337 -5.49 -15.18 -15.94
N SER A 338 -5.26 -14.57 -14.78
CA SER A 338 -5.05 -15.20 -13.47
C SER A 338 -6.32 -15.15 -12.63
N THR A 339 -6.48 -16.10 -11.70
CA THR A 339 -7.50 -16.03 -10.66
C THR A 339 -6.97 -15.35 -9.41
N LEU A 340 -7.86 -14.94 -8.50
CA LEU A 340 -7.46 -14.38 -7.21
C LEU A 340 -6.64 -15.38 -6.37
N ASP A 341 -6.95 -16.67 -6.48
CA ASP A 341 -6.23 -17.72 -5.76
C ASP A 341 -4.83 -17.94 -6.35
N ASP A 342 -4.66 -17.85 -7.67
CA ASP A 342 -3.34 -17.89 -8.31
C ASP A 342 -2.50 -16.70 -7.87
N PHE A 343 -3.07 -15.51 -7.85
CA PHE A 343 -2.41 -14.31 -7.39
C PHE A 343 -2.01 -14.40 -5.91
N ARG A 344 -2.90 -14.91 -5.04
CA ARG A 344 -2.57 -15.18 -3.64
C ARG A 344 -1.39 -16.13 -3.48
N ASN A 345 -1.34 -17.20 -4.28
CA ASN A 345 -0.22 -18.13 -4.26
C ASN A 345 1.10 -17.49 -4.72
N GLU A 346 1.03 -16.56 -5.67
CA GLU A 346 2.20 -15.82 -6.17
C GLU A 346 2.77 -14.88 -5.09
N ILE A 347 1.92 -14.14 -4.37
CA ILE A 347 2.37 -13.18 -3.34
C ILE A 347 2.69 -13.84 -2.00
N LYS A 348 2.29 -15.10 -1.78
CA LYS A 348 2.46 -15.82 -0.51
C LYS A 348 3.91 -15.86 -0.01
N PRO A 349 4.94 -16.17 -0.83
CA PRO A 349 6.33 -16.19 -0.35
C PRO A 349 6.80 -14.82 0.16
N GLU A 350 6.36 -13.74 -0.49
CA GLU A 350 6.67 -12.38 -0.06
C GLU A 350 5.94 -12.01 1.23
N ALA A 351 4.67 -12.42 1.36
CA ALA A 351 3.91 -12.25 2.60
C ALA A 351 4.55 -13.02 3.78
N GLU A 352 4.99 -14.26 3.56
CA GLU A 352 5.72 -15.05 4.55
C GLU A 352 7.00 -14.34 5.01
N LYS A 353 7.75 -13.79 4.06
CA LYS A 353 8.97 -13.04 4.34
C LYS A 353 8.68 -11.76 5.15
N ARG A 354 7.68 -10.97 4.76
CA ARG A 354 7.27 -9.75 5.48
C ARG A 354 6.84 -10.05 6.91
N VAL A 355 6.00 -11.07 7.10
CA VAL A 355 5.53 -11.48 8.43
C VAL A 355 6.69 -11.96 9.29
N SER A 356 7.54 -12.86 8.76
CA SER A 356 8.71 -13.38 9.48
C SER A 356 9.67 -12.26 9.88
N THR A 357 9.95 -11.34 8.96
CA THR A 357 10.79 -10.16 9.25
C THR A 357 10.20 -9.31 10.38
N ARG A 358 8.88 -9.04 10.35
CA ARG A 358 8.19 -8.29 11.42
C ARG A 358 8.29 -8.97 12.78
N ILE A 359 8.14 -10.30 12.82
CA ILE A 359 8.27 -11.09 14.05
C ILE A 359 9.70 -11.00 14.59
N VAL A 360 10.70 -11.17 13.75
CA VAL A 360 12.13 -11.09 14.12
C VAL A 360 12.46 -9.69 14.64
N LEU A 361 12.09 -8.63 13.94
CA LEU A 361 12.33 -7.24 14.36
C LEU A 361 11.66 -6.93 15.70
N ARG A 362 10.41 -7.37 15.88
CA ARG A 362 9.72 -7.19 17.16
C ARG A 362 10.43 -7.92 18.28
N SER A 363 10.84 -9.17 18.07
CA SER A 363 11.60 -9.95 19.07
C SER A 363 12.94 -9.28 19.43
N ILE A 364 13.61 -8.64 18.45
CA ILE A 364 14.79 -7.82 18.73
C ILE A 364 14.42 -6.61 19.60
N GLY A 365 13.32 -5.92 19.29
CA GLY A 365 12.82 -4.79 20.08
C GLY A 365 12.54 -5.16 21.52
N ASP A 366 11.94 -6.33 21.76
CA ASP A 366 11.67 -6.86 23.08
C ASP A 366 12.98 -7.20 23.85
N VAL A 367 13.97 -7.80 23.18
CA VAL A 367 15.29 -8.12 23.76
C VAL A 367 16.07 -6.85 24.12
N GLU A 368 16.05 -5.85 23.25
CA GLU A 368 16.77 -4.58 23.46
C GLU A 368 15.95 -3.56 24.29
N ASN A 369 14.74 -3.93 24.73
CA ASN A 369 13.84 -3.07 25.49
C ASN A 369 13.59 -1.72 24.81
N VAL A 370 13.26 -1.73 23.52
CA VAL A 370 12.98 -0.53 22.73
C VAL A 370 11.59 0.02 23.09
N GLU A 371 11.56 1.05 23.91
CA GLU A 371 10.33 1.72 24.31
C GLU A 371 10.00 2.90 23.36
N VAL A 372 8.72 3.08 23.06
CA VAL A 372 8.20 4.24 22.32
C VAL A 372 7.68 5.27 23.31
N THR A 373 8.35 6.40 23.36
CA THR A 373 7.96 7.53 24.21
C THR A 373 6.84 8.36 23.56
N ASP A 374 6.20 9.25 24.33
CA ASP A 374 5.25 10.20 23.77
C ASP A 374 5.93 11.19 22.79
N GLU A 375 7.20 11.50 23.04
CA GLU A 375 7.99 12.35 22.11
C GLU A 375 8.21 11.67 20.75
N ASP A 376 8.40 10.35 20.71
CA ASP A 376 8.54 9.61 19.45
C ASP A 376 7.22 9.63 18.67
N LEU A 377 6.10 9.46 19.40
CA LEU A 377 4.76 9.55 18.81
C LEU A 377 4.50 10.95 18.23
N ASP A 378 4.82 11.99 18.99
CA ASP A 378 4.60 13.37 18.57
C ASP A 378 5.47 13.73 17.34
N LYS A 379 6.71 13.25 17.27
CA LYS A 379 7.58 13.42 16.09
C LYS A 379 6.99 12.77 14.85
N GLU A 380 6.47 11.55 14.97
CA GLU A 380 5.90 10.85 13.83
C GLU A 380 4.57 11.48 13.38
N LEU A 381 3.73 11.93 14.32
CA LEU A 381 2.54 12.71 14.02
C LEU A 381 2.87 14.03 13.33
N GLN A 382 3.96 14.70 13.74
CA GLN A 382 4.45 15.91 13.09
C GLN A 382 4.90 15.64 11.65
N ARG A 383 5.64 14.56 11.40
CA ARG A 383 6.06 14.13 10.06
C ARG A 383 4.85 13.85 9.15
N MET A 384 3.84 13.18 9.69
CA MET A 384 2.58 12.96 8.96
C MET A 384 1.84 14.27 8.68
N SER A 385 1.84 15.18 9.64
CA SER A 385 1.24 16.50 9.52
C SER A 385 1.84 17.29 8.34
N GLU A 386 3.14 17.29 8.21
CA GLU A 386 3.87 17.92 7.10
C GLU A 386 3.57 17.25 5.76
N ALA A 387 3.54 15.90 5.72
CA ALA A 387 3.26 15.14 4.51
C ALA A 387 1.82 15.34 4.00
N TYR A 388 0.84 15.43 4.91
CA TYR A 388 -0.59 15.55 4.56
C TYR A 388 -1.14 16.98 4.68
N ASN A 389 -0.30 17.95 5.05
CA ASN A 389 -0.68 19.35 5.28
C ASN A 389 -1.89 19.47 6.23
N THR A 390 -1.85 18.71 7.34
CA THR A 390 -2.94 18.57 8.30
C THR A 390 -2.39 18.71 9.72
N ASP A 391 -3.11 19.35 10.62
CA ASP A 391 -2.70 19.54 12.02
C ASP A 391 -2.50 18.17 12.75
N PRO A 392 -1.39 17.97 13.50
CA PRO A 392 -1.09 16.73 14.24
C PRO A 392 -2.22 16.30 15.19
N GLU A 393 -2.87 17.26 15.85
CA GLU A 393 -4.00 16.99 16.74
C GLU A 393 -5.22 16.40 16.00
N ASN A 394 -5.43 16.80 14.74
CA ASN A 394 -6.50 16.24 13.91
C ASN A 394 -6.15 14.81 13.49
N ILE A 395 -4.89 14.53 13.14
CA ILE A 395 -4.43 13.17 12.82
C ILE A 395 -4.63 12.27 14.03
N LYS A 396 -4.21 12.72 15.22
CA LYS A 396 -4.38 11.98 16.48
C LYS A 396 -5.84 11.67 16.79
N LYS A 397 -6.76 12.61 16.55
CA LYS A 397 -8.21 12.40 16.72
C LYS A 397 -8.79 11.44 15.68
N MET A 398 -8.30 11.50 14.45
CA MET A 398 -8.76 10.59 13.38
C MET A 398 -8.32 9.14 13.64
N LEU A 399 -7.13 8.94 14.18
CA LEU A 399 -6.63 7.61 14.54
C LEU A 399 -7.44 6.98 15.69
N GLY A 400 -7.76 7.74 16.72
CA GLY A 400 -8.40 7.21 17.93
C GLY A 400 -7.44 6.37 18.79
N GLU A 401 -7.84 6.05 20.02
CA GLU A 401 -6.95 5.39 21.00
C GLU A 401 -6.49 3.98 20.56
N GLU A 402 -7.38 3.19 19.96
CA GLU A 402 -7.05 1.83 19.50
C GLU A 402 -6.01 1.85 18.38
N ASN A 403 -6.18 2.71 17.37
CA ASN A 403 -5.23 2.82 16.28
C ASN A 403 -3.91 3.45 16.72
N LEU A 404 -3.91 4.34 17.71
CA LEU A 404 -2.69 4.87 18.31
C LEU A 404 -1.84 3.77 18.96
N ALA A 405 -2.45 2.74 19.54
CA ALA A 405 -1.71 1.60 20.09
C ALA A 405 -1.01 0.78 18.98
N PHE A 406 -1.69 0.58 17.83
CA PHE A 406 -1.05 -0.04 16.66
C PHE A 406 0.06 0.85 16.09
N PHE A 407 -0.18 2.14 15.98
CA PHE A 407 0.79 3.10 15.47
C PHE A 407 2.07 3.14 16.32
N ARG A 408 1.96 3.03 17.66
CA ARG A 408 3.12 2.87 18.54
C ARG A 408 3.93 1.61 18.23
N LYS A 409 3.29 0.50 17.86
CA LYS A 409 3.98 -0.73 17.45
C LYS A 409 4.78 -0.53 16.16
N ASP A 410 4.25 0.22 15.21
CA ASP A 410 4.95 0.55 13.97
C ASP A 410 6.14 1.48 14.23
N ILE A 411 5.98 2.47 15.12
CA ILE A 411 7.10 3.33 15.57
C ILE A 411 8.19 2.49 16.24
N ALA A 412 7.81 1.51 17.07
CA ALA A 412 8.78 0.61 17.70
C ALA A 412 9.61 -0.16 16.67
N LEU A 413 8.96 -0.71 15.62
CA LEU A 413 9.65 -1.39 14.53
C LEU A 413 10.62 -0.45 13.78
N THR A 414 10.20 0.78 13.49
CA THR A 414 11.05 1.80 12.86
C THR A 414 12.27 2.11 13.74
N LYS A 415 12.08 2.29 15.05
CA LYS A 415 13.18 2.51 16.00
C LYS A 415 14.16 1.32 16.05
N VAL A 416 13.66 0.11 15.99
CA VAL A 416 14.49 -1.10 15.92
C VAL A 416 15.30 -1.11 14.62
N MET A 417 14.69 -0.80 13.48
CA MET A 417 15.41 -0.72 12.19
C MET A 417 16.50 0.35 12.23
N ASP A 418 16.21 1.54 12.77
CA ASP A 418 17.19 2.61 12.92
C ASP A 418 18.34 2.22 13.85
N MET A 419 18.03 1.55 14.96
CA MET A 419 19.04 1.02 15.88
C MET A 419 19.95 0.01 15.18
N LEU A 420 19.37 -0.96 14.47
CA LEU A 420 20.12 -2.00 13.74
C LEU A 420 21.00 -1.41 12.64
N TYR A 421 20.51 -0.41 11.93
CA TYR A 421 21.28 0.31 10.92
C TYR A 421 22.45 1.07 11.56
N ASN A 422 22.24 1.74 12.69
CA ASN A 422 23.29 2.47 13.40
C ASN A 422 24.36 1.55 14.00
N GLU A 423 24.01 0.33 14.37
CA GLU A 423 24.94 -0.70 14.86
C GLU A 423 25.60 -1.51 13.73
N ALA A 424 25.12 -1.39 12.50
CA ALA A 424 25.69 -2.08 11.34
C ALA A 424 27.04 -1.48 10.94
N LYS A 425 27.90 -2.32 10.37
CA LYS A 425 29.16 -1.91 9.76
C LYS A 425 28.93 -1.56 8.30
N ILE A 426 28.75 -0.27 8.05
CA ILE A 426 28.45 0.24 6.73
C ILE A 426 29.74 0.56 5.99
N THR A 427 29.91 -0.04 4.80
CA THR A 427 31.00 0.29 3.87
C THR A 427 30.43 1.09 2.72
N LEU A 428 30.89 2.35 2.58
CA LEU A 428 30.48 3.18 1.47
C LEU A 428 31.16 2.73 0.18
N VAL A 429 30.38 2.55 -0.88
CA VAL A 429 30.83 2.13 -2.21
C VAL A 429 30.25 3.06 -3.27
N LYS A 430 30.99 3.28 -4.37
CA LYS A 430 30.46 4.07 -5.48
C LYS A 430 29.37 3.30 -6.24
N ALA A 431 28.36 4.01 -6.71
CA ALA A 431 27.25 3.42 -7.45
C ALA A 431 27.72 2.54 -8.62
N LYS A 432 28.72 3.00 -9.38
CA LYS A 432 29.30 2.26 -10.52
C LYS A 432 29.96 0.94 -10.14
N ASP A 433 30.59 0.90 -8.94
CA ASP A 433 31.28 -0.31 -8.47
C ASP A 433 30.27 -1.36 -8.00
N LEU A 434 29.14 -0.91 -7.42
CA LEU A 434 28.03 -1.80 -7.01
C LEU A 434 27.29 -2.38 -8.21
N GLU A 435 27.01 -1.56 -9.23
CA GLU A 435 26.40 -2.02 -10.49
C GLU A 435 27.27 -3.06 -11.20
N ALA A 436 28.60 -2.86 -11.21
CA ALA A 436 29.53 -3.81 -11.79
C ALA A 436 29.51 -5.16 -11.03
N LYS A 437 29.52 -5.14 -9.71
CA LYS A 437 29.42 -6.35 -8.88
C LYS A 437 28.10 -7.10 -9.10
N ASN A 438 26.98 -6.39 -9.07
CA ASN A 438 25.65 -6.98 -9.29
C ASN A 438 25.50 -7.58 -10.71
N ALA A 439 26.16 -6.99 -11.72
CA ALA A 439 26.19 -7.53 -13.07
C ALA A 439 27.03 -8.81 -13.18
N GLU A 440 28.14 -8.89 -12.43
CA GLU A 440 28.97 -10.09 -12.35
C GLU A 440 28.24 -11.23 -11.65
N GLU A 441 27.60 -10.98 -10.50
CA GLU A 441 26.83 -11.99 -9.75
C GLU A 441 25.69 -12.57 -10.58
N LYS A 442 24.88 -11.70 -11.26
CA LYS A 442 23.82 -12.17 -12.17
C LYS A 442 24.34 -12.98 -13.36
N SER A 443 25.56 -12.72 -13.80
CA SER A 443 26.17 -13.48 -14.90
C SER A 443 26.68 -14.85 -14.46
N GLU A 444 27.00 -15.03 -13.19
CA GLU A 444 27.41 -16.31 -12.59
C GLU A 444 26.19 -17.19 -12.26
N GLU A 445 25.12 -16.63 -11.69
CA GLU A 445 23.86 -17.37 -11.46
C GLU A 445 23.17 -17.85 -12.76
N GLY A 446 23.36 -17.14 -13.85
CA GLY A 446 22.86 -17.53 -15.19
C GLY A 446 23.63 -18.66 -15.87
N LYS A 447 24.80 -19.06 -15.32
CA LYS A 447 25.63 -20.15 -15.86
C LYS A 447 25.39 -21.50 -15.19
N ASP A 448 24.72 -21.50 -14.03
CA ASP A 448 24.41 -22.72 -13.26
C ASP A 448 22.95 -23.19 -13.44
N LYS A 449 22.20 -22.60 -14.37
CA LYS A 449 20.89 -23.03 -14.85
C LYS A 449 21.01 -23.43 -16.31
#